data_f88952613573397712632188165924d6
#
_entry.id   f88952613573397712632188165924d6
#
_cell.length_a   1.000
_cell.length_b   1.000
_cell.length_c   1.000
_cell.angle_alpha   90.00
_cell.angle_beta   90.00
_cell.angle_gamma   90.00
#
_symmetry.space_group_name_H-M   'P 1'
#
loop_
_entity.id
_entity.type
_entity.pdbx_description
1 polymer ?
#
loop_
_entity_poly.entity_id
_entity_poly.type
_entity_poly.pdbx_seq_one_letter_code
_entity_poly.pdbx_strand_id
1 'polypeptide(L)'
;MAHSDTLRELLLAGEGLDGDYGYLTSVCLWTDGNPCTMNRQRHPLHTTIEDFTPELQPCTLASFVSLFVPAGVIAELGLPIKDFFIWTDDWEFTRRVSRVHPCYVVGTSVVTHKCKVNGAGNIALDSGERIGRFRLAYRNDIVLYRDEGLAGYAYVIARDLNHLARIVLEAKGRKLERARAVVGGTLEGLRFHPQIEYVRRPEK
;
A
#
# COMPACT_ATOMS: atom_id res chain seq x y z
N MET A 1 -6.88 -15.18 -4.13
CA MET A 1 -8.23 -15.82 -4.09
C MET A 1 -8.80 -15.63 -2.69
N ALA A 2 -10.05 -15.22 -2.58
CA ALA A 2 -10.76 -15.25 -1.31
C ALA A 2 -11.04 -16.71 -0.92
N HIS A 3 -10.98 -17.02 0.36
CA HIS A 3 -11.47 -18.27 0.92
C HIS A 3 -13.00 -18.21 1.04
N SER A 4 -13.68 -19.34 1.26
CA SER A 4 -15.16 -19.41 1.30
C SER A 4 -15.78 -18.42 2.29
N ASP A 5 -15.12 -18.19 3.43
CA ASP A 5 -15.64 -17.39 4.52
C ASP A 5 -15.08 -15.96 4.58
N THR A 6 -14.14 -15.60 3.69
CA THR A 6 -13.46 -14.30 3.70
C THR A 6 -14.42 -13.11 3.82
N LEU A 7 -15.43 -13.04 2.94
CA LEU A 7 -16.38 -11.94 2.93
C LEU A 7 -17.32 -11.96 4.15
N ARG A 8 -17.72 -13.16 4.57
CA ARG A 8 -18.55 -13.33 5.77
C ARG A 8 -17.85 -12.78 7.00
N GLU A 9 -16.56 -13.11 7.19
CA GLU A 9 -15.78 -12.65 8.35
C GLU A 9 -15.62 -11.10 8.33
N LEU A 10 -15.41 -10.51 7.14
CA LEU A 10 -15.37 -9.05 7.02
C LEU A 10 -16.73 -8.40 7.34
N LEU A 11 -17.84 -8.99 6.92
CA LEU A 11 -19.19 -8.49 7.23
C LEU A 11 -19.48 -8.58 8.73
N LEU A 12 -19.22 -9.73 9.36
CA LEU A 12 -19.43 -9.92 10.80
C LEU A 12 -18.58 -8.95 11.63
N ALA A 13 -17.31 -8.75 11.24
CA ALA A 13 -16.43 -7.78 11.88
C ALA A 13 -16.99 -6.34 11.75
N GLY A 14 -17.50 -5.99 10.56
CA GLY A 14 -18.12 -4.69 10.32
C GLY A 14 -19.42 -4.47 11.12
N GLU A 15 -20.23 -5.50 11.27
CA GLU A 15 -21.42 -5.49 12.13
C GLU A 15 -21.05 -5.35 13.61
N GLY A 16 -20.00 -6.06 14.06
CA GLY A 16 -19.49 -5.95 15.43
C GLY A 16 -18.92 -4.59 15.80
N LEU A 17 -18.56 -3.79 14.79
CA LEU A 17 -18.10 -2.40 14.93
C LEU A 17 -19.22 -1.38 14.72
N ASP A 18 -20.49 -1.80 14.62
CA ASP A 18 -21.64 -0.93 14.31
C ASP A 18 -21.44 -0.07 13.04
N GLY A 19 -20.60 -0.52 12.11
CA GLY A 19 -20.22 0.22 10.90
C GLY A 19 -19.24 1.38 11.12
N ASP A 20 -18.72 1.57 12.33
CA ASP A 20 -17.76 2.63 12.66
C ASP A 20 -16.32 2.18 12.34
N TYR A 21 -16.00 2.14 11.05
CA TYR A 21 -14.66 1.85 10.54
C TYR A 21 -14.41 2.49 9.18
N GLY A 22 -13.16 2.77 8.89
CA GLY A 22 -12.72 3.30 7.59
C GLY A 22 -12.56 2.20 6.55
N TYR A 23 -11.84 1.14 6.91
CA TYR A 23 -11.76 -0.09 6.12
C TYR A 23 -11.44 -1.31 7.01
N LEU A 24 -11.83 -2.47 6.50
CA LEU A 24 -11.39 -3.77 6.98
C LEU A 24 -10.57 -4.47 5.89
N THR A 25 -9.55 -5.23 6.30
CA THR A 25 -8.71 -5.99 5.38
C THR A 25 -8.47 -7.39 5.92
N SER A 26 -8.32 -8.37 5.03
CA SER A 26 -8.03 -9.76 5.40
C SER A 26 -6.54 -9.98 5.59
N VAL A 27 -6.17 -11.01 6.34
CA VAL A 27 -4.81 -11.55 6.34
C VAL A 27 -4.47 -12.05 4.93
N CYS A 28 -3.40 -11.51 4.37
CA CYS A 28 -2.97 -11.88 3.01
C CYS A 28 -1.87 -12.92 3.07
N LEU A 29 -2.16 -14.15 2.68
CA LEU A 29 -1.22 -15.25 2.60
C LEU A 29 -0.72 -15.45 1.16
N TRP A 30 0.47 -16.00 1.02
CA TRP A 30 0.96 -16.53 -0.24
C TRP A 30 0.56 -18.00 -0.40
N THR A 31 0.88 -18.59 -1.54
CA THR A 31 0.48 -19.96 -1.91
C THR A 31 1.06 -21.05 -1.01
N ASP A 32 2.09 -20.74 -0.22
CA ASP A 32 2.71 -21.64 0.76
C ASP A 32 2.09 -21.53 2.17
N GLY A 33 1.07 -20.68 2.34
CA GLY A 33 0.43 -20.43 3.64
C GLY A 33 1.14 -19.39 4.52
N ASN A 34 2.29 -18.89 4.12
CA ASN A 34 2.97 -17.81 4.83
C ASN A 34 2.42 -16.42 4.43
N PRO A 35 2.57 -15.38 5.26
CA PRO A 35 2.17 -14.04 4.91
C PRO A 35 2.80 -13.57 3.59
N CYS A 36 1.98 -12.97 2.71
CA CYS A 36 2.44 -12.42 1.44
C CYS A 36 3.24 -11.15 1.66
N THR A 37 4.55 -11.21 1.48
CA THR A 37 5.50 -10.15 1.84
C THR A 37 5.19 -8.81 1.20
N MET A 38 4.74 -8.79 -0.07
CA MET A 38 4.42 -7.55 -0.78
C MET A 38 3.11 -6.90 -0.34
N ASN A 39 2.23 -7.64 0.36
CA ASN A 39 0.91 -7.18 0.76
C ASN A 39 0.75 -7.12 2.28
N ARG A 40 1.86 -7.08 3.02
CA ARG A 40 1.81 -6.97 4.48
C ARG A 40 1.24 -5.63 4.90
N GLN A 41 0.28 -5.71 5.80
CA GLN A 41 -0.29 -4.57 6.47
C GLN A 41 0.70 -3.94 7.44
N ARG A 42 0.49 -2.66 7.76
CA ARG A 42 1.34 -1.90 8.68
C ARG A 42 0.53 -1.14 9.73
N HIS A 43 1.07 -1.09 10.95
CA HIS A 43 0.58 -0.23 12.03
C HIS A 43 1.67 -0.09 13.11
N PRO A 44 2.09 1.14 13.44
CA PRO A 44 1.88 2.38 12.68
C PRO A 44 2.57 2.36 11.31
N LEU A 45 2.56 3.48 10.59
CA LEU A 45 2.96 3.62 9.17
C LEU A 45 4.21 2.83 8.73
N HIS A 46 5.25 2.77 9.56
CA HIS A 46 6.52 2.14 9.22
C HIS A 46 6.70 0.72 9.78
N THR A 47 5.78 0.25 10.60
CA THR A 47 5.88 -1.05 11.27
C THR A 47 4.98 -2.09 10.61
N THR A 48 5.59 -3.16 10.11
CA THR A 48 4.85 -4.30 9.55
C THR A 48 4.14 -5.07 10.67
N ILE A 49 2.88 -5.44 10.44
CA ILE A 49 2.13 -6.32 11.33
C ILE A 49 2.66 -7.74 11.14
N GLU A 50 3.11 -8.36 12.21
CA GLU A 50 3.65 -9.73 12.20
C GLU A 50 2.70 -10.74 12.85
N ASP A 51 1.91 -10.30 13.84
CA ASP A 51 0.94 -11.12 14.55
C ASP A 51 -0.48 -10.87 14.00
N PHE A 52 -1.13 -11.90 13.53
CA PHE A 52 -2.50 -11.89 13.01
C PHE A 52 -3.45 -12.71 13.86
N THR A 53 -3.05 -13.08 15.09
CA THR A 53 -3.90 -13.83 16.03
C THR A 53 -5.04 -13.02 16.63
N PRO A 54 -4.94 -11.69 16.85
CA PRO A 54 -6.09 -10.90 17.30
C PRO A 54 -7.21 -10.91 16.26
N GLU A 55 -8.46 -10.98 16.71
CA GLU A 55 -9.63 -10.91 15.84
C GLU A 55 -9.68 -9.60 15.04
N LEU A 56 -9.39 -8.48 15.71
CA LEU A 56 -9.26 -7.15 15.10
C LEU A 56 -7.93 -6.55 15.51
N GLN A 57 -7.12 -6.16 14.51
CA GLN A 57 -5.86 -5.50 14.75
C GLN A 57 -5.81 -4.14 14.03
N PRO A 58 -5.46 -3.03 14.72
CA PRO A 58 -5.33 -1.72 14.09
C PRO A 58 -4.44 -1.76 12.85
N CYS A 59 -4.86 -1.09 11.78
CA CYS A 59 -4.18 -1.09 10.49
C CYS A 59 -4.09 0.32 9.91
N THR A 60 -2.89 0.74 9.54
CA THR A 60 -2.65 2.05 8.92
C THR A 60 -2.52 1.96 7.41
N LEU A 61 -1.88 0.91 6.92
CA LEU A 61 -1.67 0.63 5.50
C LEU A 61 -2.10 -0.79 5.17
N ALA A 62 -2.86 -0.92 4.10
CA ALA A 62 -3.26 -2.20 3.52
C ALA A 62 -3.17 -2.14 1.99
N SER A 63 -3.20 -3.32 1.33
CA SER A 63 -3.24 -3.40 -0.12
C SER A 63 -4.65 -3.70 -0.64
N PHE A 64 -4.91 -3.37 -1.90
CA PHE A 64 -6.19 -3.65 -2.57
C PHE A 64 -6.43 -5.15 -2.86
N VAL A 65 -5.52 -6.03 -2.46
CA VAL A 65 -5.75 -7.48 -2.57
C VAL A 65 -6.96 -7.92 -1.77
N SER A 66 -7.19 -7.30 -0.61
CA SER A 66 -8.41 -7.44 0.17
C SER A 66 -8.67 -6.15 0.92
N LEU A 67 -9.69 -5.42 0.49
CA LEU A 67 -10.09 -4.18 1.14
C LEU A 67 -11.62 -4.06 1.11
N PHE A 68 -12.21 -3.96 2.30
CA PHE A 68 -13.65 -3.79 2.50
C PHE A 68 -13.89 -2.40 3.07
N VAL A 69 -14.52 -1.52 2.28
CA VAL A 69 -14.67 -0.09 2.58
C VAL A 69 -16.13 0.30 2.52
N PRO A 70 -16.67 0.99 3.55
CA PRO A 70 -18.00 1.54 3.49
C PRO A 70 -18.12 2.59 2.36
N ALA A 71 -19.23 2.55 1.62
CA ALA A 71 -19.47 3.52 0.53
C ALA A 71 -19.46 4.98 1.03
N GLY A 72 -19.88 5.22 2.28
CA GLY A 72 -19.81 6.53 2.93
C GLY A 72 -18.40 7.08 3.03
N VAL A 73 -17.44 6.23 3.39
CA VAL A 73 -16.01 6.61 3.48
C VAL A 73 -15.46 7.00 2.12
N ILE A 74 -15.82 6.27 1.06
CA ILE A 74 -15.42 6.61 -0.32
C ILE A 74 -16.07 7.96 -0.74
N ALA A 75 -17.32 8.19 -0.38
CA ALA A 75 -18.00 9.44 -0.69
C ALA A 75 -17.38 10.64 0.07
N GLU A 76 -16.92 10.43 1.29
CA GLU A 76 -16.30 11.43 2.15
C GLU A 76 -14.86 11.75 1.71
N LEU A 77 -14.03 10.72 1.55
CA LEU A 77 -12.59 10.86 1.36
C LEU A 77 -12.15 10.75 -0.11
N GLY A 78 -13.06 10.43 -1.02
CA GLY A 78 -12.77 10.31 -2.45
C GLY A 78 -12.21 8.95 -2.86
N LEU A 79 -11.98 8.83 -4.16
CA LEU A 79 -11.48 7.61 -4.81
C LEU A 79 -9.95 7.49 -4.68
N PRO A 80 -9.38 6.29 -4.88
CA PRO A 80 -7.94 6.13 -5.09
C PRO A 80 -7.42 7.06 -6.20
N ILE A 81 -6.22 7.56 -6.03
CA ILE A 81 -5.61 8.50 -6.99
C ILE A 81 -5.27 7.77 -8.30
N LYS A 82 -6.04 8.02 -9.37
CA LYS A 82 -5.85 7.38 -10.68
C LYS A 82 -4.49 7.67 -11.31
N ASP A 83 -3.95 8.86 -11.07
CA ASP A 83 -2.68 9.31 -11.66
C ASP A 83 -1.46 8.56 -11.10
N PHE A 84 -1.64 7.79 -10.02
CA PHE A 84 -0.60 6.88 -9.55
C PHE A 84 -0.34 5.75 -10.54
N PHE A 85 -1.38 5.30 -11.26
CA PHE A 85 -1.36 4.24 -12.25
C PHE A 85 -0.99 2.87 -11.69
N ILE A 86 0.07 2.74 -10.91
CA ILE A 86 0.51 1.49 -10.28
C ILE A 86 1.44 1.79 -9.11
N TRP A 87 1.35 0.94 -8.07
CA TRP A 87 2.08 0.99 -6.81
C TRP A 87 1.81 2.25 -5.98
N THR A 88 1.78 2.08 -4.69
CA THR A 88 1.52 3.10 -3.67
C THR A 88 0.07 3.66 -3.68
N ASP A 89 -0.72 3.39 -4.72
CA ASP A 89 -2.12 3.80 -4.83
C ASP A 89 -2.99 3.24 -3.70
N ASP A 90 -2.79 1.97 -3.36
CA ASP A 90 -3.42 1.29 -2.24
C ASP A 90 -2.96 1.85 -0.88
N TRP A 91 -1.66 2.12 -0.74
CA TRP A 91 -1.10 2.67 0.48
C TRP A 91 -1.52 4.13 0.72
N GLU A 92 -1.57 4.95 -0.32
CA GLU A 92 -2.06 6.32 -0.19
C GLU A 92 -3.53 6.32 0.24
N PHE A 93 -4.39 5.55 -0.44
CA PHE A 93 -5.80 5.49 -0.13
C PHE A 93 -6.04 4.99 1.31
N THR A 94 -5.43 3.87 1.69
CA THR A 94 -5.61 3.31 3.03
C THR A 94 -5.02 4.20 4.13
N ARG A 95 -3.89 4.88 3.86
CA ARG A 95 -3.31 5.87 4.76
C ARG A 95 -4.23 7.07 4.96
N ARG A 96 -4.82 7.59 3.89
CA ARG A 96 -5.77 8.71 3.92
C ARG A 96 -6.99 8.35 4.74
N VAL A 97 -7.56 7.16 4.55
CA VAL A 97 -8.69 6.66 5.32
C VAL A 97 -8.33 6.48 6.80
N SER A 98 -7.20 5.85 7.11
CA SER A 98 -6.78 5.54 8.48
C SER A 98 -6.41 6.78 9.33
N ARG A 99 -6.28 7.95 8.72
CA ARG A 99 -6.10 9.23 9.44
C ARG A 99 -7.41 9.79 10.00
N VAL A 100 -8.54 9.38 9.43
CA VAL A 100 -9.86 9.93 9.75
C VAL A 100 -10.71 8.90 10.49
N HIS A 101 -10.59 7.63 10.09
CA HIS A 101 -11.41 6.53 10.61
C HIS A 101 -10.54 5.41 11.17
N PRO A 102 -11.00 4.67 12.20
CA PRO A 102 -10.33 3.45 12.65
C PRO A 102 -10.36 2.39 11.54
N CYS A 103 -9.27 1.66 11.38
CA CYS A 103 -9.12 0.64 10.34
C CYS A 103 -8.47 -0.60 10.92
N TYR A 104 -8.86 -1.79 10.41
CA TYR A 104 -8.43 -3.03 11.04
C TYR A 104 -8.08 -4.13 10.02
N VAL A 105 -7.13 -4.98 10.42
CA VAL A 105 -7.00 -6.34 9.88
C VAL A 105 -7.95 -7.25 10.66
N VAL A 106 -8.76 -8.02 9.95
CA VAL A 106 -9.63 -9.05 10.52
C VAL A 106 -8.88 -10.38 10.48
N GLY A 107 -8.42 -10.85 11.66
CA GLY A 107 -7.56 -12.03 11.79
C GLY A 107 -8.21 -13.32 11.30
N THR A 108 -9.54 -13.44 11.42
CA THR A 108 -10.31 -14.59 10.94
C THR A 108 -10.57 -14.57 9.43
N SER A 109 -10.42 -13.42 8.78
CA SER A 109 -10.62 -13.28 7.34
C SER A 109 -9.30 -13.48 6.59
N VAL A 110 -9.26 -14.42 5.65
CA VAL A 110 -8.04 -14.82 4.94
C VAL A 110 -8.23 -14.76 3.44
N VAL A 111 -7.20 -14.25 2.73
CA VAL A 111 -7.07 -14.33 1.27
C VAL A 111 -5.73 -14.90 0.86
N THR A 112 -5.67 -15.63 -0.25
CA THR A 112 -4.41 -16.09 -0.84
C THR A 112 -4.08 -15.27 -2.08
N HIS A 113 -2.97 -14.57 -2.08
CA HIS A 113 -2.44 -13.85 -3.24
C HIS A 113 -1.51 -14.74 -4.05
N LYS A 114 -1.97 -15.21 -5.21
CA LYS A 114 -1.23 -16.08 -6.10
C LYS A 114 -0.24 -15.32 -7.00
N CYS A 115 0.69 -14.57 -6.37
CA CYS A 115 1.79 -13.95 -7.12
C CYS A 115 2.92 -14.96 -7.39
N LYS A 116 3.72 -14.72 -8.44
CA LYS A 116 4.78 -15.64 -8.87
C LYS A 116 5.89 -15.83 -7.82
N VAL A 117 6.16 -14.82 -7.03
CA VAL A 117 7.25 -14.82 -6.02
C VAL A 117 6.76 -14.10 -4.77
N ASN A 118 6.98 -14.69 -3.60
CA ASN A 118 6.70 -14.03 -2.32
C ASN A 118 7.83 -13.07 -1.95
N GLY A 119 7.84 -11.88 -2.53
CA GLY A 119 8.87 -10.89 -2.25
C GLY A 119 8.46 -9.49 -2.64
N ALA A 120 8.83 -8.52 -1.79
CA ALA A 120 8.69 -7.12 -2.13
C ALA A 120 9.60 -6.78 -3.33
N GLY A 121 9.11 -5.90 -4.21
CA GLY A 121 9.90 -5.45 -5.36
C GLY A 121 11.20 -4.78 -4.91
N ASN A 122 12.33 -5.26 -5.42
CA ASN A 122 13.64 -4.67 -5.17
C ASN A 122 14.26 -4.24 -6.50
N ILE A 123 14.42 -2.95 -6.70
CA ILE A 123 14.94 -2.40 -7.94
C ILE A 123 16.35 -2.91 -8.27
N ALA A 124 17.19 -3.19 -7.26
CA ALA A 124 18.55 -3.69 -7.48
C ALA A 124 18.58 -5.11 -8.04
N LEU A 125 17.62 -5.95 -7.60
CA LEU A 125 17.56 -7.38 -7.94
C LEU A 125 16.55 -7.71 -9.05
N ASP A 126 15.74 -6.73 -9.48
CA ASP A 126 14.76 -6.91 -10.55
C ASP A 126 15.42 -7.31 -11.88
N SER A 127 14.70 -8.07 -12.72
CA SER A 127 15.19 -8.47 -14.06
C SER A 127 15.46 -7.27 -14.99
N GLY A 128 14.92 -6.11 -14.67
CA GLY A 128 15.02 -4.89 -15.45
C GLY A 128 13.78 -4.58 -16.30
N GLU A 129 12.83 -5.51 -16.38
CA GLU A 129 11.58 -5.30 -17.14
C GLU A 129 10.65 -4.28 -16.47
N ARG A 130 10.76 -4.12 -15.14
CA ARG A 130 9.89 -3.25 -14.35
C ARG A 130 10.53 -1.92 -13.96
N ILE A 131 11.70 -1.54 -14.49
CA ILE A 131 12.40 -0.30 -14.11
C ILE A 131 11.48 0.93 -14.26
N GLY A 132 10.71 1.01 -15.34
CA GLY A 132 9.74 2.10 -15.53
C GLY A 132 8.66 2.16 -14.45
N ARG A 133 8.18 1.00 -13.96
CA ARG A 133 7.21 0.94 -12.84
C ARG A 133 7.85 1.39 -11.53
N PHE A 134 9.10 1.04 -11.27
CA PHE A 134 9.83 1.53 -10.10
C PHE A 134 9.92 3.06 -10.09
N ARG A 135 10.14 3.71 -11.25
CA ARG A 135 10.11 5.17 -11.32
C ARG A 135 8.78 5.75 -10.82
N LEU A 136 7.65 5.13 -11.20
CA LEU A 136 6.33 5.55 -10.70
C LEU A 136 6.21 5.34 -9.18
N ALA A 137 6.71 4.23 -8.63
CA ALA A 137 6.72 4.00 -7.19
C ALA A 137 7.47 5.11 -6.45
N TYR A 138 8.69 5.45 -6.87
CA TYR A 138 9.46 6.54 -6.24
C TYR A 138 8.76 7.90 -6.33
N ARG A 139 8.08 8.17 -7.45
CA ARG A 139 7.24 9.37 -7.62
C ARG A 139 6.07 9.37 -6.63
N ASN A 140 5.34 8.27 -6.58
CA ASN A 140 4.10 8.15 -5.78
C ASN A 140 4.40 8.14 -4.28
N ASP A 141 5.52 7.57 -3.86
CA ASP A 141 5.94 7.53 -2.47
C ASP A 141 6.17 8.94 -1.89
N ILE A 142 6.63 9.90 -2.70
CA ILE A 142 6.73 11.30 -2.25
C ILE A 142 5.35 11.83 -1.83
N VAL A 143 4.29 11.49 -2.56
CA VAL A 143 2.92 11.91 -2.19
C VAL A 143 2.47 11.24 -0.90
N LEU A 144 2.72 9.93 -0.74
CA LEU A 144 2.37 9.17 0.47
C LEU A 144 3.03 9.76 1.74
N TYR A 145 4.32 10.09 1.66
CA TYR A 145 5.10 10.54 2.82
C TYR A 145 5.14 12.06 3.00
N ARG A 146 4.68 12.84 2.03
CA ARG A 146 4.63 14.31 2.08
C ARG A 146 3.92 14.83 3.34
N ASP A 147 2.84 14.20 3.70
CA ASP A 147 2.02 14.59 4.82
C ASP A 147 2.65 14.31 6.20
N GLU A 148 3.75 13.55 6.23
CA GLU A 148 4.58 13.37 7.44
C GLU A 148 5.57 14.55 7.62
N GLY A 149 5.49 15.58 6.78
CA GLY A 149 6.34 16.76 6.82
C GLY A 149 7.83 16.43 6.61
N LEU A 150 8.72 17.11 7.32
CA LEU A 150 10.16 16.92 7.18
C LEU A 150 10.61 15.48 7.49
N ALA A 151 9.96 14.82 8.44
CA ALA A 151 10.27 13.42 8.78
C ALA A 151 9.99 12.47 7.61
N GLY A 152 8.87 12.66 6.90
CA GLY A 152 8.53 11.87 5.72
C GLY A 152 9.54 12.06 4.59
N TYR A 153 9.93 13.29 4.30
CA TYR A 153 10.97 13.55 3.30
C TYR A 153 12.33 12.95 3.70
N ALA A 154 12.74 13.09 4.97
CA ALA A 154 13.97 12.49 5.47
C ALA A 154 13.97 10.96 5.33
N TYR A 155 12.83 10.32 5.64
CA TYR A 155 12.65 8.88 5.45
C TYR A 155 12.80 8.47 3.99
N VAL A 156 12.12 9.16 3.06
CA VAL A 156 12.21 8.84 1.63
C VAL A 156 13.64 9.01 1.12
N ILE A 157 14.31 10.10 1.48
CA ILE A 157 15.71 10.35 1.08
C ILE A 157 16.62 9.24 1.60
N ALA A 158 16.53 8.88 2.89
CA ALA A 158 17.36 7.82 3.48
C ALA A 158 17.12 6.46 2.80
N ARG A 159 15.86 6.12 2.52
CA ARG A 159 15.47 4.91 1.78
C ARG A 159 16.05 4.91 0.37
N ASP A 160 15.92 6.02 -0.35
CA ASP A 160 16.39 6.14 -1.73
C ASP A 160 17.90 6.06 -1.82
N LEU A 161 18.63 6.65 -0.87
CA LEU A 161 20.08 6.50 -0.75
C LEU A 161 20.47 5.04 -0.50
N ASN A 162 19.76 4.33 0.38
CA ASN A 162 19.96 2.89 0.58
C ASN A 162 19.71 2.09 -0.71
N HIS A 163 18.64 2.41 -1.46
CA HIS A 163 18.37 1.72 -2.73
C HIS A 163 19.44 2.02 -3.78
N LEU A 164 19.95 3.24 -3.85
CA LEU A 164 21.08 3.59 -4.74
C LEU A 164 22.35 2.81 -4.36
N ALA A 165 22.67 2.72 -3.07
CA ALA A 165 23.80 1.92 -2.60
C ALA A 165 23.64 0.44 -2.98
N ARG A 166 22.43 -0.13 -2.79
CA ARG A 166 22.13 -1.50 -3.20
C ARG A 166 22.22 -1.72 -4.71
N ILE A 167 21.83 -0.74 -5.53
CA ILE A 167 22.01 -0.80 -6.99
C ILE A 167 23.50 -0.90 -7.34
N VAL A 168 24.34 -0.11 -6.68
CA VAL A 168 25.80 -0.14 -6.91
C VAL A 168 26.39 -1.49 -6.51
N LEU A 169 25.99 -2.05 -5.37
CA LEU A 169 26.57 -3.25 -4.79
C LEU A 169 26.00 -4.55 -5.39
N GLU A 170 24.66 -4.61 -5.58
CA GLU A 170 23.96 -5.86 -5.84
C GLU A 170 23.49 -6.01 -7.31
N ALA A 171 23.26 -4.89 -8.04
CA ALA A 171 22.68 -5.00 -9.38
C ALA A 171 23.67 -5.56 -10.41
N LYS A 172 23.25 -6.62 -11.10
CA LYS A 172 24.04 -7.31 -12.13
C LYS A 172 24.08 -6.61 -13.48
N GLY A 173 23.29 -5.51 -13.66
CA GLY A 173 23.24 -4.75 -14.91
C GLY A 173 22.30 -3.55 -14.83
N ARG A 174 22.34 -2.71 -15.89
CA ARG A 174 21.48 -1.51 -16.03
C ARG A 174 21.54 -0.56 -14.83
N LYS A 175 22.69 -0.49 -14.12
CA LYS A 175 22.83 0.28 -12.87
C LYS A 175 22.46 1.75 -13.06
N LEU A 176 22.90 2.37 -14.13
CA LEU A 176 22.60 3.78 -14.42
C LEU A 176 21.10 4.01 -14.64
N GLU A 177 20.44 3.12 -15.36
CA GLU A 177 19.01 3.22 -15.62
C GLU A 177 18.18 3.05 -14.36
N ARG A 178 18.55 2.08 -13.49
CA ARG A 178 17.95 1.88 -12.16
C ARG A 178 18.13 3.12 -11.29
N ALA A 179 19.34 3.68 -11.23
CA ALA A 179 19.61 4.89 -10.48
C ALA A 179 18.82 6.10 -11.01
N ARG A 180 18.69 6.22 -12.34
CA ARG A 180 17.84 7.25 -12.98
C ARG A 180 16.36 7.06 -12.63
N ALA A 181 15.87 5.83 -12.49
CA ALA A 181 14.50 5.57 -12.08
C ALA A 181 14.25 6.02 -10.63
N VAL A 182 15.18 5.76 -9.70
CA VAL A 182 15.12 6.24 -8.31
C VAL A 182 15.11 7.77 -8.29
N VAL A 183 16.20 8.39 -8.74
CA VAL A 183 16.38 9.84 -8.63
C VAL A 183 15.32 10.59 -9.45
N GLY A 184 15.07 10.16 -10.69
CA GLY A 184 14.08 10.78 -11.56
C GLY A 184 12.66 10.68 -11.03
N GLY A 185 12.28 9.51 -10.47
CA GLY A 185 10.97 9.33 -9.82
C GLY A 185 10.81 10.24 -8.61
N THR A 186 11.80 10.29 -7.72
CA THR A 186 11.79 11.14 -6.53
C THR A 186 11.67 12.63 -6.89
N LEU A 187 12.48 13.11 -7.85
CA LEU A 187 12.40 14.51 -8.31
C LEU A 187 11.06 14.85 -8.98
N GLU A 188 10.51 13.91 -9.77
CA GLU A 188 9.17 14.06 -10.34
C GLU A 188 8.11 14.13 -9.25
N GLY A 189 8.22 13.28 -8.20
CA GLY A 189 7.31 13.25 -7.06
C GLY A 189 7.23 14.57 -6.30
N LEU A 190 8.33 15.31 -6.18
CA LEU A 190 8.34 16.64 -5.54
C LEU A 190 7.43 17.66 -6.25
N ARG A 191 7.20 17.49 -7.55
CA ARG A 191 6.34 18.35 -8.37
C ARG A 191 4.98 17.71 -8.68
N PHE A 192 4.80 16.45 -8.32
CA PHE A 192 3.59 15.70 -8.60
C PHE A 192 2.52 15.99 -7.54
N HIS A 193 1.44 16.65 -7.96
CA HIS A 193 0.30 17.02 -7.12
C HIS A 193 -1.00 16.45 -7.72
N PRO A 194 -1.19 15.11 -7.63
CA PRO A 194 -2.36 14.47 -8.20
C PRO A 194 -3.64 14.92 -7.48
N GLN A 195 -4.76 14.88 -8.19
CA GLN A 195 -6.06 15.23 -7.64
C GLN A 195 -6.80 13.99 -7.15
N ILE A 196 -7.48 14.12 -6.02
CA ILE A 196 -8.43 13.12 -5.53
C ILE A 196 -9.78 13.39 -6.21
N GLU A 197 -10.31 12.37 -6.89
CA GLU A 197 -11.65 12.44 -7.48
C GLU A 197 -12.70 12.00 -6.47
N TYR A 198 -13.86 12.68 -6.46
CA TYR A 198 -14.98 12.35 -5.60
C TYR A 198 -16.13 11.81 -6.42
N VAL A 199 -16.85 10.84 -5.85
CA VAL A 199 -18.09 10.34 -6.46
C VAL A 199 -19.13 11.46 -6.43
N ARG A 200 -19.59 11.90 -7.60
CA ARG A 200 -20.73 12.84 -7.66
C ARG A 200 -21.97 12.15 -7.13
N ARG A 201 -22.59 12.69 -6.09
CA ARG A 201 -23.93 12.24 -5.70
C ARG A 201 -24.87 12.55 -6.86
N PRO A 202 -25.70 11.59 -7.34
CA PRO A 202 -26.76 11.93 -8.26
C PRO A 202 -27.63 13.01 -7.60
N GLU A 203 -27.84 14.11 -8.30
CA GLU A 203 -28.82 15.13 -7.88
C GLU A 203 -30.16 14.44 -7.74
N LYS A 204 -30.81 14.59 -6.58
CA LYS A 204 -32.11 14.01 -6.30
C LYS A 204 -33.20 14.79 -7.06
#